data_c6ed20088f1d63e846719aa73f25ee53
#
_entry.id   c6ed20088f1d63e846719aa73f25ee53
#
_cell.length_a   1.000
_cell.length_b   1.000
_cell.length_c   1.000
_cell.angle_alpha   90.00
_cell.angle_beta   90.00
_cell.angle_gamma   90.00
#
_symmetry.space_group_name_H-M   'P 1'
#
loop_
_entity.id
_entity.type
_entity.pdbx_description
1 polymer ?
#
loop_
_entity_poly.entity_id
_entity_poly.type
_entity_poly.pdbx_seq_one_letter_code
_entity_poly.pdbx_strand_id
1 'polypeptide(L)'
;MLKLKPARRWQPAWRPFKREARSKRALAAVERAVTGPMFGCRMCGNCLLQETALICPMECPKGARNGPCGGSTHEFCYVDETRPCVWYKIYERAFATGREEKLLEVLPPLDWEKVGGETWGDVYRQTREVGFGKFFTGIRKRDTRSDVWESVFRPVRQPDWWQGDAEYHAPAYDEPASDLERSLRAGEFVVTSEVAPPMGSATGKLLREIDMIRPYVTSVNFTDSPSATARMSSKACSVMALERGAEPVMQIAARDRTRVGVQAEVMGASALGIRNLLCLSGDSPSIGPAPRSRMEVVDIESVQMLWILRRLRDEGIYLDGRKIKSPPSYFLGAAAAPYASRPEFQALREHKKVNAGAQFFQTNIAFEPKGVEIWLESLADRNILDKVFILIGLTPLKSYKMASYMNDSVPGVSIPETILERLEKAGDQEKEEGVQITLELIDQIKSMEGVNGFHLMPVMWESIVPRIVTEAGLLPSGFTPPPNHDELVVGV
;
A
#
# COMPACT_ATOMS: atom_id res chain seq x y z
N MET A 1 -13.06 10.08 29.54
CA MET A 1 -14.35 9.79 28.86
C MET A 1 -14.55 10.78 27.73
N LEU A 2 -14.05 10.48 26.54
CA LEU A 2 -14.33 11.23 25.32
C LEU A 2 -15.77 10.91 24.90
N LYS A 3 -16.63 11.92 24.88
CA LYS A 3 -17.99 11.78 24.38
C LYS A 3 -17.91 11.43 22.88
N LEU A 4 -18.16 10.16 22.56
CA LEU A 4 -18.33 9.68 21.19
C LEU A 4 -19.43 10.53 20.52
N LYS A 5 -19.06 11.27 19.49
CA LYS A 5 -20.06 11.94 18.63
C LYS A 5 -20.87 10.85 17.92
N PRO A 6 -22.20 10.98 17.82
CA PRO A 6 -23.00 9.99 17.15
C PRO A 6 -22.50 9.78 15.72
N ALA A 7 -22.40 8.51 15.30
CA ALA A 7 -21.99 8.12 13.96
C ALA A 7 -22.63 9.03 12.91
N ARG A 8 -21.81 9.67 12.07
CA ARG A 8 -22.35 10.48 10.97
C ARG A 8 -23.23 9.57 10.12
N ARG A 9 -24.51 9.94 10.04
CA ARG A 9 -25.45 9.30 9.13
C ARG A 9 -24.82 9.20 7.74
N TRP A 10 -25.01 8.05 7.13
CA TRP A 10 -24.70 7.68 5.76
C TRP A 10 -24.56 8.88 4.81
N GLN A 11 -23.42 9.00 4.14
CA GLN A 11 -23.16 10.13 3.25
C GLN A 11 -24.11 10.05 2.04
N PRO A 12 -24.66 11.17 1.57
CA PRO A 12 -25.57 11.17 0.44
C PRO A 12 -24.87 10.65 -0.82
N ALA A 13 -25.65 9.99 -1.69
CA ALA A 13 -25.17 9.60 -3.01
C ALA A 13 -24.65 10.81 -3.79
N TRP A 14 -23.58 10.58 -4.56
CA TRP A 14 -23.02 11.61 -5.42
C TRP A 14 -24.02 12.10 -6.46
N ARG A 15 -23.88 13.36 -6.86
CA ARG A 15 -24.66 13.96 -7.94
C ARG A 15 -23.79 13.99 -9.20
N PRO A 16 -24.40 13.83 -10.40
CA PRO A 16 -23.65 13.88 -11.64
C PRO A 16 -23.03 15.26 -11.86
N PHE A 17 -21.77 15.29 -12.29
CA PHE A 17 -21.08 16.53 -12.66
C PHE A 17 -21.59 17.12 -13.99
N LYS A 18 -22.04 16.27 -14.90
CA LYS A 18 -22.58 16.66 -16.21
C LYS A 18 -24.12 16.57 -16.20
N ARG A 19 -24.75 17.49 -16.93
CA ARG A 19 -26.22 17.48 -17.10
C ARG A 19 -26.60 16.32 -18.01
N GLU A 20 -27.16 15.26 -17.44
CA GLU A 20 -27.65 14.11 -18.20
C GLU A 20 -29.04 14.32 -18.79
N ALA A 21 -29.38 13.52 -19.83
CA ALA A 21 -30.74 13.48 -20.41
C ALA A 21 -31.79 13.12 -19.34
N ARG A 22 -33.00 13.62 -19.50
CA ARG A 22 -34.10 13.40 -18.53
C ARG A 22 -34.39 11.91 -18.28
N SER A 23 -34.31 11.08 -19.34
CA SER A 23 -34.50 9.61 -19.25
C SER A 23 -33.46 8.95 -18.39
N LYS A 24 -32.18 9.29 -18.56
CA LYS A 24 -31.08 8.76 -17.74
C LYS A 24 -31.21 9.17 -16.27
N ARG A 25 -31.61 10.42 -16.01
CA ARG A 25 -31.86 10.88 -14.64
C ARG A 25 -33.01 10.14 -13.97
N ALA A 26 -34.09 9.85 -14.72
CA ALA A 26 -35.19 9.06 -14.20
C ALA A 26 -34.76 7.63 -13.87
N LEU A 27 -33.99 6.98 -14.77
CA LEU A 27 -33.43 5.64 -14.52
C LEU A 27 -32.47 5.62 -13.33
N ALA A 28 -31.59 6.61 -13.21
CA ALA A 28 -30.71 6.77 -12.05
C ALA A 28 -31.49 6.92 -10.73
N ALA A 29 -32.62 7.63 -10.75
CA ALA A 29 -33.48 7.75 -9.57
C ALA A 29 -34.12 6.42 -9.17
N VAL A 30 -34.56 5.62 -10.15
CA VAL A 30 -35.10 4.27 -9.91
C VAL A 30 -34.02 3.33 -9.41
N GLU A 31 -32.86 3.29 -10.07
CA GLU A 31 -31.71 2.49 -9.64
C GLU A 31 -31.32 2.82 -8.20
N ARG A 32 -31.22 4.10 -7.88
CA ARG A 32 -30.90 4.57 -6.52
C ARG A 32 -31.96 4.14 -5.49
N ALA A 33 -33.24 4.19 -5.84
CA ALA A 33 -34.32 3.80 -4.94
C ALA A 33 -34.27 2.32 -4.58
N VAL A 34 -33.77 1.48 -5.48
CA VAL A 34 -33.59 0.03 -5.26
C VAL A 34 -32.23 -0.28 -4.64
N THR A 35 -31.13 0.18 -5.25
CA THR A 35 -29.78 -0.21 -4.84
C THR A 35 -29.30 0.52 -3.58
N GLY A 36 -29.85 1.69 -3.29
CA GLY A 36 -29.54 2.46 -2.07
C GLY A 36 -29.86 1.66 -0.81
N PRO A 37 -31.12 1.26 -0.57
CA PRO A 37 -31.50 0.47 0.59
C PRO A 37 -30.85 -0.93 0.63
N MET A 38 -30.69 -1.58 -0.53
CA MET A 38 -30.16 -2.96 -0.59
C MET A 38 -28.66 -3.06 -0.38
N PHE A 39 -27.87 -2.13 -0.91
CA PHE A 39 -26.43 -2.23 -1.01
C PHE A 39 -25.68 -1.01 -0.46
N GLY A 40 -26.37 -0.02 0.05
CA GLY A 40 -25.74 1.25 0.41
C GLY A 40 -25.16 2.01 -0.80
N CYS A 41 -25.75 1.88 -1.98
CA CYS A 41 -25.22 2.41 -3.23
C CYS A 41 -25.02 3.93 -3.19
N ARG A 42 -23.83 4.39 -3.58
CA ARG A 42 -23.46 5.81 -3.65
C ARG A 42 -23.51 6.38 -5.07
N MET A 43 -24.03 5.63 -6.03
CA MET A 43 -24.11 6.04 -7.44
C MET A 43 -22.73 6.42 -8.00
N CYS A 44 -21.75 5.56 -7.85
CA CYS A 44 -20.39 5.81 -8.36
C CYS A 44 -20.25 5.65 -9.89
N GLY A 45 -21.29 5.11 -10.55
CA GLY A 45 -21.32 4.92 -12.00
C GLY A 45 -20.46 3.78 -12.54
N ASN A 46 -19.58 3.19 -11.71
CA ASN A 46 -18.78 2.01 -12.03
C ASN A 46 -19.06 0.92 -10.98
N CYS A 47 -20.09 0.11 -11.21
CA CYS A 47 -20.57 -0.86 -10.24
C CYS A 47 -19.59 -2.03 -10.07
N LEU A 48 -19.14 -2.28 -8.82
CA LEU A 48 -18.23 -3.36 -8.44
C LEU A 48 -18.89 -4.49 -7.65
N LEU A 49 -20.22 -4.49 -7.51
CA LEU A 49 -20.94 -5.47 -6.68
C LEU A 49 -20.66 -6.93 -7.09
N GLN A 50 -20.39 -7.17 -8.37
CA GLN A 50 -20.08 -8.51 -8.87
C GLN A 50 -18.72 -9.04 -8.33
N GLU A 51 -17.73 -8.17 -8.22
CA GLU A 51 -16.37 -8.49 -7.77
C GLU A 51 -16.30 -8.50 -6.24
N THR A 52 -17.10 -7.67 -5.57
CA THR A 52 -17.04 -7.45 -4.13
C THR A 52 -18.10 -8.26 -3.35
N ALA A 53 -18.44 -9.44 -3.86
CA ALA A 53 -19.40 -10.36 -3.22
C ALA A 53 -20.74 -9.68 -2.83
N LEU A 54 -21.23 -8.77 -3.67
CA LEU A 54 -22.47 -8.00 -3.49
C LEU A 54 -22.46 -7.04 -2.28
N ILE A 55 -21.29 -6.60 -1.83
CA ILE A 55 -21.12 -5.54 -0.84
C ILE A 55 -20.51 -4.31 -1.53
N CYS A 56 -21.12 -3.15 -1.39
CA CYS A 56 -20.65 -1.95 -2.05
C CYS A 56 -19.33 -1.43 -1.42
N PRO A 57 -18.19 -1.42 -2.13
CA PRO A 57 -16.92 -0.95 -1.57
C PRO A 57 -16.91 0.56 -1.34
N MET A 58 -17.83 1.29 -1.95
CA MET A 58 -17.93 2.75 -1.80
C MET A 58 -18.47 3.19 -0.42
N GLU A 59 -18.78 2.25 0.47
CA GLU A 59 -18.91 2.53 1.91
C GLU A 59 -17.58 2.88 2.57
N CYS A 60 -16.45 2.54 1.96
CA CYS A 60 -15.13 2.89 2.48
C CYS A 60 -14.95 4.41 2.57
N PRO A 61 -14.61 4.99 3.75
CA PRO A 61 -14.41 6.43 3.88
C PRO A 61 -13.22 6.97 3.09
N LYS A 62 -12.26 6.11 2.74
CA LYS A 62 -11.14 6.43 1.84
C LYS A 62 -11.48 6.23 0.36
N GLY A 63 -12.66 5.72 0.04
CA GLY A 63 -13.01 5.36 -1.33
C GLY A 63 -12.17 4.23 -1.92
N ALA A 64 -11.52 3.40 -1.09
CA ALA A 64 -10.68 2.29 -1.56
C ALA A 64 -11.52 1.28 -2.37
N ARG A 65 -11.00 0.88 -3.53
CA ARG A 65 -11.66 -0.01 -4.49
C ARG A 65 -10.94 -1.35 -4.67
N ASN A 66 -9.76 -1.52 -4.08
CA ASN A 66 -8.91 -2.70 -4.27
C ASN A 66 -8.49 -3.43 -2.98
N GLY A 67 -9.09 -3.11 -1.86
CA GLY A 67 -8.81 -3.80 -0.61
C GLY A 67 -8.77 -2.87 0.61
N PRO A 68 -8.60 -3.43 1.81
CA PRO A 68 -8.48 -2.66 3.03
C PRO A 68 -7.18 -1.86 3.08
N CYS A 69 -7.13 -0.81 3.87
CA CYS A 69 -5.89 -0.13 4.24
C CYS A 69 -5.21 -0.81 5.44
N GLY A 70 -3.87 -0.66 5.56
CA GLY A 70 -3.05 -1.41 6.52
C GLY A 70 -3.37 -1.20 8.00
N GLY A 71 -4.02 -0.07 8.36
CA GLY A 71 -4.37 0.21 9.75
C GLY A 71 -5.76 -0.24 10.20
N SER A 72 -6.56 -0.86 9.30
CA SER A 72 -7.90 -1.36 9.66
C SER A 72 -7.82 -2.81 10.10
N THR A 73 -8.69 -3.17 11.05
CA THR A 73 -8.88 -4.54 11.51
C THR A 73 -10.27 -5.06 11.12
N HIS A 74 -10.56 -6.31 11.46
CA HIS A 74 -11.89 -6.89 11.30
C HIS A 74 -12.97 -6.11 12.09
N GLU A 75 -12.63 -5.62 13.26
CA GLU A 75 -13.57 -5.00 14.19
C GLU A 75 -13.82 -3.53 13.86
N PHE A 76 -12.80 -2.81 13.39
CA PHE A 76 -12.92 -1.38 13.15
C PHE A 76 -12.15 -0.89 11.92
N CYS A 77 -12.67 0.19 11.33
CA CYS A 77 -12.00 0.97 10.31
C CYS A 77 -11.14 2.05 10.98
N TYR A 78 -9.84 2.13 10.68
CA TYR A 78 -8.96 3.10 11.33
C TYR A 78 -9.30 4.58 10.99
N VAL A 79 -10.09 4.83 9.96
CA VAL A 79 -10.57 6.18 9.59
C VAL A 79 -11.87 6.54 10.33
N ASP A 80 -12.65 5.52 10.69
CA ASP A 80 -13.93 5.65 11.38
C ASP A 80 -14.14 4.45 12.29
N GLU A 81 -13.58 4.52 13.49
CA GLU A 81 -13.59 3.47 14.50
C GLU A 81 -15.00 3.08 14.99
N THR A 82 -16.03 3.85 14.61
CA THR A 82 -17.43 3.54 14.98
C THR A 82 -18.03 2.42 14.15
N ARG A 83 -17.29 1.87 13.18
CA ARG A 83 -17.77 0.83 12.28
C ARG A 83 -16.66 -0.13 11.84
N PRO A 84 -17.01 -1.39 11.52
CA PRO A 84 -16.07 -2.32 10.93
C PRO A 84 -15.65 -1.89 9.53
N CYS A 85 -14.47 -2.36 9.11
CA CYS A 85 -13.99 -2.13 7.76
C CYS A 85 -14.86 -2.85 6.71
N VAL A 86 -15.35 -2.13 5.71
CA VAL A 86 -16.17 -2.71 4.63
C VAL A 86 -15.43 -3.77 3.83
N TRP A 87 -14.10 -3.62 3.67
CA TRP A 87 -13.29 -4.57 2.91
C TRP A 87 -13.11 -5.91 3.63
N TYR A 88 -13.06 -5.93 4.95
CA TYR A 88 -13.08 -7.18 5.69
C TYR A 88 -14.41 -7.92 5.54
N LYS A 89 -15.55 -7.21 5.55
CA LYS A 89 -16.85 -7.80 5.22
C LYS A 89 -16.89 -8.39 3.81
N ILE A 90 -16.29 -7.68 2.84
CA ILE A 90 -16.18 -8.16 1.45
C ILE A 90 -15.35 -9.45 1.40
N TYR A 91 -14.21 -9.47 2.06
CA TYR A 91 -13.33 -10.64 2.10
C TYR A 91 -14.01 -11.85 2.75
N GLU A 92 -14.58 -11.67 3.94
CA GLU A 92 -15.33 -12.74 4.61
C GLU A 92 -16.40 -13.36 3.70
N ARG A 93 -17.20 -12.49 3.06
CA ARG A 93 -18.26 -12.97 2.18
C ARG A 93 -17.71 -13.62 0.92
N ALA A 94 -16.62 -13.11 0.36
CA ALA A 94 -15.97 -13.68 -0.80
C ALA A 94 -15.43 -15.08 -0.50
N PHE A 95 -14.70 -15.25 0.60
CA PHE A 95 -14.22 -16.55 1.07
C PHE A 95 -15.36 -17.51 1.39
N ALA A 96 -16.39 -17.07 2.10
CA ALA A 96 -17.57 -17.88 2.41
C ALA A 96 -18.36 -18.34 1.18
N THR A 97 -18.19 -17.68 0.04
CA THR A 97 -18.91 -17.98 -1.22
C THR A 97 -18.00 -18.51 -2.34
N GLY A 98 -16.71 -18.75 -2.08
CA GLY A 98 -15.72 -19.22 -3.04
C GLY A 98 -15.50 -18.21 -4.19
N ARG A 99 -15.45 -16.92 -3.88
CA ARG A 99 -15.30 -15.82 -4.84
C ARG A 99 -14.06 -14.96 -4.59
N GLU A 100 -13.17 -15.40 -3.72
CA GLU A 100 -11.98 -14.66 -3.32
C GLU A 100 -11.04 -14.35 -4.50
N GLU A 101 -10.93 -15.28 -5.46
CA GLU A 101 -10.08 -15.07 -6.65
C GLU A 101 -10.57 -13.92 -7.55
N LYS A 102 -11.86 -13.56 -7.51
CA LYS A 102 -12.35 -12.36 -8.21
C LYS A 102 -11.82 -11.07 -7.63
N LEU A 103 -11.39 -11.10 -6.37
CA LEU A 103 -10.80 -9.93 -5.71
C LEU A 103 -9.35 -9.66 -6.16
N LEU A 104 -8.71 -10.55 -6.91
CA LEU A 104 -7.37 -10.35 -7.46
C LEU A 104 -7.36 -9.35 -8.61
N GLU A 105 -8.46 -9.19 -9.33
CA GLU A 105 -8.53 -8.22 -10.43
C GLU A 105 -8.25 -6.80 -9.94
N VAL A 106 -7.32 -6.11 -10.60
CA VAL A 106 -6.99 -4.72 -10.29
C VAL A 106 -8.08 -3.80 -10.81
N LEU A 107 -8.92 -3.33 -9.90
CA LEU A 107 -10.11 -2.54 -10.23
C LEU A 107 -9.77 -1.08 -10.52
N PRO A 108 -10.49 -0.42 -11.46
CA PRO A 108 -10.19 0.94 -11.89
C PRO A 108 -10.42 1.97 -10.77
N PRO A 109 -9.73 3.12 -10.84
CA PRO A 109 -10.12 4.30 -10.09
C PRO A 109 -11.51 4.79 -10.55
N LEU A 110 -12.09 5.70 -9.78
CA LEU A 110 -13.38 6.28 -10.14
C LEU A 110 -13.32 6.95 -11.53
N ASP A 111 -14.30 6.64 -12.36
CA ASP A 111 -14.59 7.43 -13.54
C ASP A 111 -15.50 8.60 -13.12
N TRP A 112 -14.88 9.76 -12.91
CA TRP A 112 -15.58 10.94 -12.44
C TRP A 112 -16.69 11.41 -13.39
N GLU A 113 -16.63 11.06 -14.68
CA GLU A 113 -17.69 11.39 -15.65
C GLU A 113 -18.97 10.56 -15.43
N LYS A 114 -18.83 9.35 -14.88
CA LYS A 114 -19.96 8.46 -14.57
C LYS A 114 -20.53 8.64 -13.18
N VAL A 115 -19.84 9.37 -12.30
CA VAL A 115 -20.29 9.59 -10.92
C VAL A 115 -21.67 10.28 -10.89
N GLY A 116 -22.60 9.69 -10.14
CA GLY A 116 -24.00 10.11 -10.05
C GLY A 116 -24.90 9.61 -11.19
N GLY A 117 -24.30 8.95 -12.21
CA GLY A 117 -25.00 8.32 -13.32
C GLY A 117 -25.55 6.94 -12.96
N GLU A 118 -26.37 6.40 -13.85
CA GLU A 118 -26.96 5.07 -13.76
C GLU A 118 -26.05 4.00 -14.42
N THR A 119 -26.19 2.76 -13.97
CA THR A 119 -25.48 1.60 -14.53
C THR A 119 -26.42 0.59 -15.19
N TRP A 120 -27.69 0.60 -14.86
CA TRP A 120 -28.67 -0.36 -15.37
C TRP A 120 -28.88 -0.26 -16.88
N GLY A 121 -28.85 0.94 -17.43
CA GLY A 121 -28.94 1.14 -18.88
C GLY A 121 -27.76 0.55 -19.64
N ASP A 122 -26.56 0.64 -19.05
CA ASP A 122 -25.37 0.05 -19.63
C ASP A 122 -25.45 -1.49 -19.56
N VAL A 123 -25.84 -2.07 -18.42
CA VAL A 123 -26.08 -3.52 -18.27
C VAL A 123 -27.13 -4.01 -19.29
N TYR A 124 -28.25 -3.27 -19.44
CA TYR A 124 -29.27 -3.61 -20.42
C TYR A 124 -28.73 -3.61 -21.87
N ARG A 125 -27.95 -2.60 -22.22
CA ARG A 125 -27.34 -2.49 -23.56
C ARG A 125 -26.40 -3.67 -23.83
N GLN A 126 -25.49 -3.97 -22.91
CA GLN A 126 -24.57 -5.09 -23.03
C GLN A 126 -25.30 -6.45 -23.10
N THR A 127 -26.33 -6.63 -22.28
CA THR A 127 -27.18 -7.84 -22.32
C THR A 127 -27.87 -8.00 -23.67
N ARG A 128 -28.32 -6.90 -24.28
CA ARG A 128 -28.93 -6.91 -25.63
C ARG A 128 -27.91 -7.25 -26.70
N GLU A 129 -26.70 -6.71 -26.62
CA GLU A 129 -25.60 -7.00 -27.55
C GLU A 129 -25.17 -8.48 -27.51
N VAL A 130 -25.05 -9.05 -26.32
CA VAL A 130 -24.77 -10.48 -26.11
C VAL A 130 -25.94 -11.34 -26.51
N GLY A 131 -27.16 -10.85 -26.41
CA GLY A 131 -28.41 -11.52 -26.63
C GLY A 131 -29.03 -12.09 -25.35
N PHE A 132 -30.26 -11.71 -25.05
CA PHE A 132 -30.99 -12.13 -23.86
C PHE A 132 -31.03 -13.63 -23.63
N GLY A 133 -31.24 -14.43 -24.72
CA GLY A 133 -31.26 -15.87 -24.64
C GLY A 133 -29.94 -16.46 -24.16
N LYS A 134 -28.79 -15.97 -24.66
CA LYS A 134 -27.43 -16.38 -24.22
C LYS A 134 -27.18 -15.97 -22.80
N PHE A 135 -27.58 -14.77 -22.43
CA PHE A 135 -27.44 -14.24 -21.05
C PHE A 135 -28.16 -15.11 -20.03
N PHE A 136 -29.46 -15.40 -20.26
CA PHE A 136 -30.24 -16.24 -19.33
C PHE A 136 -29.81 -17.70 -19.34
N THR A 137 -29.37 -18.23 -20.47
CA THR A 137 -28.83 -19.60 -20.57
C THR A 137 -27.47 -19.68 -19.82
N GLY A 138 -26.62 -18.67 -19.95
CA GLY A 138 -25.35 -18.56 -19.24
C GLY A 138 -25.52 -18.48 -17.72
N ILE A 139 -26.60 -17.84 -17.25
CA ILE A 139 -26.94 -17.83 -15.81
C ILE A 139 -27.27 -19.22 -15.28
N ARG A 140 -27.91 -20.07 -16.10
CA ARG A 140 -28.29 -21.44 -15.71
C ARG A 140 -27.13 -22.44 -15.75
N LYS A 141 -26.18 -22.28 -16.67
CA LYS A 141 -25.01 -23.17 -16.83
C LYS A 141 -23.81 -22.58 -16.12
N ARG A 142 -23.36 -23.21 -15.03
CA ARG A 142 -22.23 -22.73 -14.23
C ARG A 142 -20.93 -22.48 -15.02
N ASP A 143 -20.67 -23.31 -16.04
CA ASP A 143 -19.40 -23.29 -16.79
C ASP A 143 -19.35 -22.24 -17.91
N THR A 144 -20.50 -21.77 -18.40
CA THR A 144 -20.58 -20.69 -19.41
C THR A 144 -20.89 -19.33 -18.78
N ARG A 145 -20.97 -19.28 -17.44
CA ARG A 145 -21.39 -18.12 -16.70
C ARG A 145 -20.34 -17.00 -16.71
N SER A 146 -19.06 -17.36 -16.68
CA SER A 146 -17.96 -16.40 -16.65
C SER A 146 -17.91 -15.53 -17.91
N ASP A 147 -17.91 -16.13 -19.10
CA ASP A 147 -17.73 -15.41 -20.37
C ASP A 147 -18.90 -14.48 -20.68
N VAL A 148 -20.13 -14.95 -20.46
CA VAL A 148 -21.33 -14.13 -20.68
C VAL A 148 -21.43 -13.02 -19.64
N TRP A 149 -21.11 -13.31 -18.38
CA TRP A 149 -21.07 -12.32 -17.32
C TRP A 149 -19.98 -11.28 -17.56
N GLU A 150 -18.78 -11.71 -17.92
CA GLU A 150 -17.69 -10.82 -18.28
C GLU A 150 -18.09 -9.88 -19.43
N SER A 151 -18.65 -10.40 -20.50
CA SER A 151 -19.10 -9.60 -21.65
C SER A 151 -20.15 -8.55 -21.29
N VAL A 152 -21.02 -8.82 -20.30
CA VAL A 152 -22.08 -7.88 -19.89
C VAL A 152 -21.59 -6.90 -18.82
N PHE A 153 -20.86 -7.37 -17.82
CA PHE A 153 -20.54 -6.54 -16.65
C PHE A 153 -19.17 -5.87 -16.71
N ARG A 154 -18.19 -6.44 -17.43
CA ARG A 154 -16.86 -5.82 -17.54
C ARG A 154 -16.89 -4.39 -18.09
N PRO A 155 -17.61 -4.08 -19.20
CA PRO A 155 -17.71 -2.70 -19.70
C PRO A 155 -18.40 -1.73 -18.72
N VAL A 156 -19.24 -2.25 -17.82
CA VAL A 156 -19.92 -1.43 -16.80
C VAL A 156 -18.98 -1.06 -15.66
N ARG A 157 -18.10 -2.00 -15.24
CA ARG A 157 -17.17 -1.81 -14.12
C ARG A 157 -15.82 -1.23 -14.53
N GLN A 158 -15.34 -1.57 -15.74
CA GLN A 158 -14.08 -1.07 -16.27
C GLN A 158 -14.32 -0.11 -17.44
N PRO A 159 -13.89 1.16 -17.34
CA PRO A 159 -13.91 2.07 -18.47
C PRO A 159 -12.88 1.63 -19.54
N ASP A 160 -13.07 2.05 -20.79
CA ASP A 160 -12.24 1.65 -21.92
C ASP A 160 -10.75 1.95 -21.77
N TRP A 161 -10.43 2.99 -21.00
CA TRP A 161 -9.05 3.39 -20.70
C TRP A 161 -8.39 2.58 -19.57
N TRP A 162 -9.13 1.66 -18.93
CA TRP A 162 -8.62 0.77 -17.88
C TRP A 162 -8.84 -0.69 -18.27
N GLN A 163 -7.77 -1.47 -18.26
CA GLN A 163 -7.79 -2.88 -18.58
C GLN A 163 -7.08 -3.69 -17.50
N GLY A 164 -7.44 -3.44 -16.25
CA GLY A 164 -6.94 -4.20 -15.12
C GLY A 164 -7.33 -5.67 -15.23
N ASP A 165 -6.46 -6.53 -14.77
CA ASP A 165 -6.62 -7.98 -14.77
C ASP A 165 -6.24 -8.57 -13.40
N ALA A 166 -6.25 -9.89 -13.28
CA ALA A 166 -5.88 -10.62 -12.09
C ALA A 166 -4.55 -11.39 -12.26
N GLU A 167 -3.80 -11.13 -13.33
CA GLU A 167 -2.63 -11.91 -13.69
C GLU A 167 -1.34 -11.25 -13.17
N TYR A 168 -0.35 -12.07 -12.90
CA TYR A 168 1.02 -11.60 -12.64
C TYR A 168 1.70 -11.25 -13.96
N HIS A 169 2.35 -10.10 -13.99
CA HIS A 169 3.16 -9.63 -15.09
C HIS A 169 4.62 -9.50 -14.64
N ALA A 170 5.47 -10.38 -15.17
CA ALA A 170 6.90 -10.26 -14.94
C ALA A 170 7.44 -8.93 -15.49
N PRO A 171 8.44 -8.32 -14.83
CA PRO A 171 9.08 -7.11 -15.35
C PRO A 171 9.60 -7.30 -16.78
N ALA A 172 9.37 -6.31 -17.65
CA ALA A 172 9.79 -6.37 -19.06
C ALA A 172 11.25 -5.90 -19.27
N TYR A 173 12.13 -6.14 -18.30
CA TYR A 173 13.55 -5.79 -18.36
C TYR A 173 14.40 -6.84 -17.63
N ASP A 174 15.60 -7.10 -18.12
CA ASP A 174 16.53 -8.10 -17.55
C ASP A 174 17.51 -7.44 -16.57
N GLU A 175 18.06 -6.27 -16.94
CA GLU A 175 19.05 -5.56 -16.13
C GLU A 175 18.40 -4.86 -14.93
N PRO A 176 18.90 -5.09 -13.69
CA PRO A 176 18.35 -4.45 -12.50
C PRO A 176 18.32 -2.92 -12.63
N ALA A 177 17.22 -2.29 -12.25
CA ALA A 177 17.07 -0.85 -12.31
C ALA A 177 17.90 -0.12 -11.24
N SER A 178 18.26 -0.80 -10.14
CA SER A 178 18.88 -0.22 -8.94
C SER A 178 19.88 -1.20 -8.30
N ASP A 179 20.70 -0.70 -7.37
CA ASP A 179 21.60 -1.55 -6.58
C ASP A 179 20.80 -2.41 -5.59
N LEU A 180 19.72 -1.89 -5.01
CA LEU A 180 18.80 -2.67 -4.18
C LEU A 180 18.22 -3.86 -4.94
N GLU A 181 17.73 -3.64 -6.16
CA GLU A 181 17.22 -4.72 -7.00
C GLU A 181 18.30 -5.72 -7.38
N ARG A 182 19.52 -5.24 -7.67
CA ARG A 182 20.67 -6.08 -8.01
C ARG A 182 21.05 -7.01 -6.85
N SER A 183 21.18 -6.46 -5.65
CA SER A 183 21.49 -7.24 -4.45
C SER A 183 20.41 -8.28 -4.15
N LEU A 184 19.15 -7.91 -4.23
CA LEU A 184 18.04 -8.83 -4.02
C LEU A 184 18.00 -9.96 -5.07
N ARG A 185 18.20 -9.65 -6.36
CA ARG A 185 18.27 -10.65 -7.43
C ARG A 185 19.49 -11.56 -7.31
N ALA A 186 20.57 -11.07 -6.71
CA ALA A 186 21.76 -11.88 -6.41
C ALA A 186 21.57 -12.78 -5.18
N GLY A 187 20.44 -12.69 -4.47
CA GLY A 187 20.18 -13.44 -3.25
C GLY A 187 20.90 -12.89 -2.02
N GLU A 188 21.37 -11.65 -2.07
CA GLU A 188 21.97 -10.99 -0.92
C GLU A 188 20.86 -10.57 0.07
N PHE A 189 21.15 -10.77 1.37
CA PHE A 189 20.26 -10.30 2.42
C PHE A 189 20.48 -8.79 2.66
N VAL A 190 19.45 -7.96 2.38
CA VAL A 190 19.60 -6.51 2.36
C VAL A 190 19.05 -5.82 3.61
N VAL A 191 19.59 -4.66 3.93
CA VAL A 191 19.04 -3.76 4.94
C VAL A 191 18.71 -2.42 4.28
N THR A 192 17.49 -1.94 4.48
CA THR A 192 17.09 -0.57 4.16
C THR A 192 16.73 0.18 5.45
N SER A 193 16.92 1.50 5.49
CA SER A 193 16.55 2.28 6.68
C SER A 193 15.84 3.58 6.32
N GLU A 194 14.91 4.01 7.16
CA GLU A 194 14.24 5.30 6.98
C GLU A 194 15.02 6.47 7.56
N VAL A 195 14.94 7.60 6.86
CA VAL A 195 15.25 8.93 7.39
C VAL A 195 14.03 9.82 7.19
N ALA A 196 13.57 10.43 8.28
CA ALA A 196 12.39 11.26 8.24
C ALA A 196 12.65 12.60 7.54
N PRO A 197 11.92 12.97 6.47
CA PRO A 197 12.05 14.29 5.86
C PRO A 197 11.78 15.42 6.88
N PRO A 198 12.51 16.53 6.82
CA PRO A 198 12.34 17.64 7.75
C PRO A 198 10.97 18.34 7.57
N MET A 199 10.47 18.97 8.65
CA MET A 199 9.23 19.76 8.61
C MET A 199 9.43 21.16 8.03
N GLY A 200 10.64 21.50 7.63
CA GLY A 200 11.00 22.80 7.05
C GLY A 200 12.01 22.64 5.92
N SER A 201 12.58 23.74 5.44
CA SER A 201 13.56 23.76 4.34
C SER A 201 15.02 23.56 4.79
N ALA A 202 15.29 23.45 6.11
CA ALA A 202 16.64 23.22 6.61
C ALA A 202 17.06 21.75 6.41
N THR A 203 18.16 21.53 5.70
CA THR A 203 18.62 20.20 5.28
C THR A 203 19.76 19.64 6.14
N GLY A 204 20.38 20.44 7.01
CA GLY A 204 21.61 20.05 7.71
C GLY A 204 21.48 18.79 8.58
N LYS A 205 20.34 18.57 9.24
CA LYS A 205 20.09 17.33 10.00
C LYS A 205 19.93 16.13 9.04
N LEU A 206 19.09 16.29 8.03
CA LEU A 206 18.85 15.25 7.01
C LEU A 206 20.15 14.75 6.38
N LEU A 207 21.02 15.68 5.96
CA LEU A 207 22.28 15.31 5.31
C LEU A 207 23.23 14.57 6.24
N ARG A 208 23.31 14.98 7.52
CA ARG A 208 24.11 14.24 8.52
C ARG A 208 23.58 12.84 8.77
N GLU A 209 22.27 12.64 8.83
CA GLU A 209 21.66 11.33 9.02
C GLU A 209 21.90 10.44 7.82
N ILE A 210 21.78 10.95 6.59
CA ILE A 210 22.13 10.22 5.37
C ILE A 210 23.61 9.80 5.40
N ASP A 211 24.53 10.73 5.67
CA ASP A 211 25.97 10.43 5.68
C ASP A 211 26.34 9.38 6.74
N MET A 212 25.63 9.39 7.87
CA MET A 212 25.85 8.46 8.98
C MET A 212 25.39 7.03 8.64
N ILE A 213 24.20 6.88 8.04
CA ILE A 213 23.61 5.53 7.86
C ILE A 213 23.94 4.89 6.52
N ARG A 214 24.23 5.69 5.47
CA ARG A 214 24.45 5.16 4.12
C ARG A 214 25.51 4.05 3.99
N PRO A 215 26.61 4.03 4.80
CA PRO A 215 27.58 2.94 4.70
C PRO A 215 27.04 1.59 5.19
N TYR A 216 26.00 1.61 6.04
CA TYR A 216 25.49 0.43 6.75
C TYR A 216 24.24 -0.18 6.10
N VAL A 217 23.66 0.49 5.10
CA VAL A 217 22.41 0.04 4.46
C VAL A 217 22.54 0.03 2.95
N THR A 218 21.76 -0.84 2.30
CA THR A 218 21.71 -0.91 0.84
C THR A 218 20.98 0.29 0.26
N SER A 219 19.93 0.78 0.94
CA SER A 219 19.16 1.96 0.48
C SER A 219 18.56 2.72 1.65
N VAL A 220 18.34 4.04 1.43
CA VAL A 220 17.74 4.95 2.40
C VAL A 220 16.33 5.35 1.96
N ASN A 221 15.33 5.07 2.81
CA ASN A 221 13.93 5.42 2.55
C ASN A 221 13.61 6.85 3.01
N PHE A 222 12.83 7.55 2.20
CA PHE A 222 12.27 8.86 2.56
C PHE A 222 10.75 8.81 2.55
N THR A 223 10.15 9.02 3.73
CA THR A 223 8.70 8.97 3.92
C THR A 223 7.99 10.12 3.20
N ASP A 224 6.75 9.91 2.78
CA ASP A 224 5.95 10.92 2.07
C ASP A 224 4.80 11.43 2.94
N SER A 225 5.08 12.47 3.72
CA SER A 225 4.11 13.12 4.62
C SER A 225 3.38 12.13 5.55
N PRO A 226 4.11 11.36 6.39
CA PRO A 226 3.52 10.41 7.32
C PRO A 226 2.55 11.11 8.27
N SER A 227 1.54 10.37 8.76
CA SER A 227 0.45 10.88 9.59
C SER A 227 -0.26 12.10 8.97
N ALA A 228 -0.31 12.17 7.63
CA ALA A 228 -0.87 13.30 6.88
C ALA A 228 -0.32 14.68 7.31
N THR A 229 0.92 14.71 7.79
CA THR A 229 1.63 15.93 8.21
C THR A 229 2.57 16.40 7.11
N ALA A 230 2.46 17.67 6.71
CA ALA A 230 3.31 18.24 5.66
C ALA A 230 4.79 18.22 6.05
N ARG A 231 5.62 17.66 5.19
CA ARG A 231 7.08 17.59 5.30
C ARG A 231 7.74 17.91 3.97
N MET A 232 9.05 18.05 3.96
CA MET A 232 9.82 18.13 2.70
C MET A 232 9.48 16.91 1.84
N SER A 233 9.34 17.09 0.51
CA SER A 233 8.95 15.98 -0.36
C SER A 233 9.99 14.86 -0.37
N SER A 234 9.53 13.62 -0.37
CA SER A 234 10.38 12.43 -0.50
C SER A 234 11.31 12.51 -1.71
N LYS A 235 10.83 13.07 -2.84
CA LYS A 235 11.64 13.29 -4.04
C LYS A 235 12.82 14.23 -3.80
N ALA A 236 12.61 15.36 -3.11
CA ALA A 236 13.70 16.28 -2.82
C ALA A 236 14.77 15.63 -1.92
N CYS A 237 14.33 14.90 -0.87
CA CYS A 237 15.24 14.14 0.00
C CYS A 237 15.99 13.05 -0.77
N SER A 238 15.32 12.35 -1.69
CA SER A 238 15.93 11.33 -2.54
C SER A 238 17.03 11.90 -3.46
N VAL A 239 16.82 13.08 -4.05
CA VAL A 239 17.87 13.77 -4.85
C VAL A 239 19.07 14.10 -3.98
N MET A 240 18.86 14.66 -2.79
CA MET A 240 19.96 14.96 -1.86
C MET A 240 20.71 13.71 -1.43
N ALA A 241 20.03 12.56 -1.28
CA ALA A 241 20.66 11.29 -0.97
C ALA A 241 21.57 10.82 -2.13
N LEU A 242 21.10 10.91 -3.37
CA LEU A 242 21.92 10.60 -4.57
C LEU A 242 23.17 11.47 -4.63
N GLU A 243 23.06 12.77 -4.34
CA GLU A 243 24.20 13.70 -4.27
C GLU A 243 25.22 13.31 -3.19
N ARG A 244 24.80 12.57 -2.17
CA ARG A 244 25.64 12.02 -1.09
C ARG A 244 26.10 10.59 -1.36
N GLY A 245 25.80 10.02 -2.54
CA GLY A 245 26.14 8.64 -2.88
C GLY A 245 25.35 7.59 -2.10
N ALA A 246 24.17 7.94 -1.61
CA ALA A 246 23.21 7.00 -1.02
C ALA A 246 22.13 6.67 -2.04
N GLU A 247 21.78 5.39 -2.19
CA GLU A 247 20.67 4.97 -3.03
C GLU A 247 19.34 5.18 -2.30
N PRO A 248 18.41 5.99 -2.85
CA PRO A 248 17.14 6.24 -2.18
C PRO A 248 16.06 5.24 -2.56
N VAL A 249 15.14 4.97 -1.61
CA VAL A 249 13.79 4.47 -1.87
C VAL A 249 12.83 5.65 -1.66
N MET A 250 12.27 6.18 -2.74
CA MET A 250 11.31 7.27 -2.70
C MET A 250 9.91 6.72 -2.38
N GLN A 251 9.35 7.06 -1.22
CA GLN A 251 7.96 6.74 -0.92
C GLN A 251 7.02 7.70 -1.65
N ILE A 252 5.90 7.17 -2.15
CA ILE A 252 4.89 7.93 -2.88
C ILE A 252 3.51 7.62 -2.29
N ALA A 253 2.91 8.62 -1.63
CA ALA A 253 1.54 8.52 -1.12
C ALA A 253 0.53 8.94 -2.20
N ALA A 254 -0.36 8.03 -2.59
CA ALA A 254 -1.43 8.29 -3.55
C ALA A 254 -2.41 9.38 -3.07
N ARG A 255 -2.59 9.50 -1.74
CA ARG A 255 -3.46 10.48 -1.08
C ARG A 255 -3.33 11.90 -1.63
N ASP A 256 -2.11 12.35 -1.91
CA ASP A 256 -1.83 13.74 -2.27
C ASP A 256 -1.66 13.93 -3.78
N ARG A 257 -1.98 12.92 -4.59
CA ARG A 257 -1.71 12.91 -6.02
C ARG A 257 -2.91 12.53 -6.87
N THR A 258 -3.04 13.21 -8.00
CA THR A 258 -3.94 12.79 -9.07
C THR A 258 -3.25 11.78 -9.98
N ARG A 259 -4.02 11.04 -10.80
CA ARG A 259 -3.48 10.13 -11.81
C ARG A 259 -2.55 10.81 -12.83
N VAL A 260 -2.72 12.10 -13.11
CA VAL A 260 -1.78 12.88 -13.93
C VAL A 260 -0.52 13.20 -13.12
N GLY A 261 -0.69 13.64 -11.87
CA GLY A 261 0.41 14.02 -11.00
C GLY A 261 1.37 12.86 -10.72
N VAL A 262 0.84 11.66 -10.47
CA VAL A 262 1.66 10.46 -10.24
C VAL A 262 2.53 10.12 -11.46
N GLN A 263 1.97 10.13 -12.67
CA GLN A 263 2.73 9.84 -13.90
C GLN A 263 3.84 10.86 -14.13
N ALA A 264 3.55 12.16 -13.93
CA ALA A 264 4.55 13.21 -14.04
C ALA A 264 5.64 13.12 -12.97
N GLU A 265 5.26 12.78 -11.72
CA GLU A 265 6.16 12.64 -10.58
C GLU A 265 7.22 11.58 -10.82
N VAL A 266 6.80 10.38 -11.26
CA VAL A 266 7.72 9.24 -11.45
C VAL A 266 8.61 9.39 -12.67
N MET A 267 8.14 10.03 -13.73
CA MET A 267 9.00 10.38 -14.86
C MET A 267 10.10 11.34 -14.44
N GLY A 268 9.76 12.37 -13.65
CA GLY A 268 10.74 13.30 -13.08
C GLY A 268 11.70 12.61 -12.12
N ALA A 269 11.21 11.72 -11.25
CA ALA A 269 12.05 10.94 -10.34
C ALA A 269 13.05 10.06 -11.10
N SER A 270 12.57 9.32 -12.11
CA SER A 270 13.42 8.49 -12.95
C SER A 270 14.47 9.31 -13.73
N ALA A 271 14.10 10.48 -14.26
CA ALA A 271 15.04 11.40 -14.94
C ALA A 271 16.13 11.95 -14.01
N LEU A 272 15.82 12.10 -12.72
CA LEU A 272 16.76 12.53 -11.67
C LEU A 272 17.60 11.38 -11.09
N GLY A 273 17.46 10.16 -11.59
CA GLY A 273 18.24 9.00 -11.13
C GLY A 273 17.62 8.21 -9.96
N ILE A 274 16.43 8.57 -9.50
CA ILE A 274 15.74 7.81 -8.45
C ILE A 274 15.19 6.51 -9.07
N ARG A 275 15.64 5.37 -8.54
CA ARG A 275 15.38 4.04 -9.11
C ARG A 275 14.52 3.13 -8.26
N ASN A 276 14.30 3.43 -6.98
CA ASN A 276 13.41 2.64 -6.12
C ASN A 276 12.21 3.48 -5.71
N LEU A 277 11.02 2.93 -5.89
CA LEU A 277 9.75 3.58 -5.55
C LEU A 277 8.96 2.69 -4.60
N LEU A 278 8.44 3.24 -3.51
CA LEU A 278 7.52 2.54 -2.60
C LEU A 278 6.13 3.18 -2.68
N CYS A 279 5.18 2.44 -3.22
CA CYS A 279 3.80 2.89 -3.44
C CYS A 279 2.93 2.73 -2.20
N LEU A 280 2.39 3.82 -1.69
CA LEU A 280 1.54 3.88 -0.49
C LEU A 280 0.20 4.51 -0.82
N SER A 281 -0.85 4.10 -0.11
CA SER A 281 -2.14 4.84 -0.14
C SER A 281 -2.05 6.17 0.62
N GLY A 282 -1.19 6.25 1.61
CA GLY A 282 -1.06 7.37 2.55
C GLY A 282 -2.13 7.33 3.65
N ASP A 283 -1.83 8.01 4.75
CA ASP A 283 -2.73 8.13 5.90
C ASP A 283 -3.93 9.03 5.59
N SER A 284 -5.04 8.83 6.29
CA SER A 284 -6.20 9.70 6.11
C SER A 284 -5.89 11.14 6.54
N PRO A 285 -6.24 12.15 5.73
CA PRO A 285 -6.14 13.54 6.15
C PRO A 285 -6.90 13.85 7.44
N SER A 286 -7.88 13.00 7.82
CA SER A 286 -8.67 13.18 9.05
C SER A 286 -7.87 12.98 10.34
N ILE A 287 -6.73 12.26 10.28
CA ILE A 287 -5.83 12.06 11.42
C ILE A 287 -4.68 13.08 11.45
N GLY A 288 -4.48 13.83 10.36
CA GLY A 288 -3.44 14.84 10.25
C GLY A 288 -3.88 16.22 10.73
N PRO A 289 -2.94 17.15 10.87
CA PRO A 289 -3.19 18.50 11.38
C PRO A 289 -3.88 19.43 10.37
N ALA A 290 -3.96 19.06 9.10
CA ALA A 290 -4.51 19.90 8.05
C ALA A 290 -6.02 20.10 8.23
N PRO A 291 -6.51 21.35 8.46
CA PRO A 291 -7.90 21.59 8.79
C PRO A 291 -8.80 21.28 7.60
N ARG A 292 -9.90 20.55 7.87
CA ARG A 292 -10.97 20.25 6.91
C ARG A 292 -10.51 19.50 5.64
N SER A 293 -9.37 18.83 5.67
CA SER A 293 -8.93 17.95 4.57
C SER A 293 -9.90 16.79 4.38
N ARG A 294 -10.13 16.38 3.13
CA ARG A 294 -11.09 15.35 2.76
C ARG A 294 -10.46 14.25 1.92
N MET A 295 -10.86 13.01 2.19
CA MET A 295 -10.46 11.84 1.38
C MET A 295 -11.27 11.72 0.07
N GLU A 296 -12.41 12.37 -0.05
CA GLU A 296 -13.29 12.28 -1.24
C GLU A 296 -12.64 12.80 -2.52
N VAL A 297 -11.51 13.49 -2.41
CA VAL A 297 -10.72 13.96 -3.55
C VAL A 297 -9.58 13.02 -3.94
N VAL A 298 -9.41 11.88 -3.28
CA VAL A 298 -8.40 10.89 -3.65
C VAL A 298 -8.76 10.25 -4.98
N ASP A 299 -7.91 10.46 -5.97
CA ASP A 299 -8.15 10.05 -7.35
C ASP A 299 -7.73 8.60 -7.61
N ILE A 300 -6.68 8.14 -6.93
CA ILE A 300 -6.13 6.78 -7.03
C ILE A 300 -5.70 6.27 -5.65
N GLU A 301 -5.58 4.95 -5.52
CA GLU A 301 -5.00 4.28 -4.36
C GLU A 301 -3.73 3.50 -4.74
N SER A 302 -3.01 2.94 -3.76
CA SER A 302 -1.71 2.32 -4.00
C SER A 302 -1.72 1.18 -5.02
N VAL A 303 -2.74 0.33 -5.03
CA VAL A 303 -2.85 -0.78 -6.00
C VAL A 303 -3.01 -0.25 -7.42
N GLN A 304 -3.85 0.76 -7.61
CA GLN A 304 -4.03 1.41 -8.91
C GLN A 304 -2.75 2.15 -9.33
N MET A 305 -2.07 2.78 -8.39
CA MET A 305 -0.79 3.45 -8.65
C MET A 305 0.26 2.43 -9.13
N LEU A 306 0.41 1.29 -8.43
CA LEU A 306 1.30 0.20 -8.85
C LEU A 306 1.02 -0.22 -10.29
N TRP A 307 -0.24 -0.48 -10.63
CA TRP A 307 -0.64 -0.91 -11.96
C TRP A 307 -0.33 0.14 -13.04
N ILE A 308 -0.60 1.43 -12.76
CA ILE A 308 -0.25 2.53 -13.67
C ILE A 308 1.27 2.59 -13.88
N LEU A 309 2.05 2.52 -12.80
CA LEU A 309 3.50 2.64 -12.85
C LEU A 309 4.14 1.44 -13.54
N ARG A 310 3.66 0.21 -13.30
CA ARG A 310 4.09 -0.97 -14.04
C ARG A 310 3.94 -0.75 -15.55
N ARG A 311 2.78 -0.29 -16.00
CA ARG A 311 2.51 -0.07 -17.43
C ARG A 311 3.35 1.06 -18.04
N LEU A 312 3.58 2.14 -17.28
CA LEU A 312 4.49 3.21 -17.71
C LEU A 312 5.89 2.66 -18.00
N ARG A 313 6.41 1.78 -17.12
CA ARG A 313 7.74 1.17 -17.22
C ARG A 313 7.79 0.06 -18.28
N ASP A 314 6.90 -0.92 -18.17
CA ASP A 314 7.01 -2.19 -18.91
C ASP A 314 6.37 -2.12 -20.30
N GLU A 315 5.26 -1.42 -20.45
CA GLU A 315 4.54 -1.28 -21.71
C GLU A 315 4.88 0.04 -22.44
N GLY A 316 5.52 0.98 -21.75
CA GLY A 316 5.87 2.28 -22.31
C GLY A 316 4.65 3.10 -22.74
N ILE A 317 3.55 3.03 -21.98
CA ILE A 317 2.30 3.73 -22.29
C ILE A 317 1.78 4.53 -21.10
N TYR A 318 1.22 5.69 -21.38
CA TYR A 318 0.46 6.48 -20.41
C TYR A 318 -0.90 5.83 -20.11
N LEU A 319 -1.54 6.29 -19.04
CA LEU A 319 -2.88 5.82 -18.69
C LEU A 319 -3.91 6.06 -19.79
N ASP A 320 -3.73 7.09 -20.62
CA ASP A 320 -4.57 7.43 -21.77
C ASP A 320 -4.22 6.64 -23.05
N GLY A 321 -3.30 5.67 -22.98
CA GLY A 321 -2.89 4.80 -24.09
C GLY A 321 -1.82 5.39 -25.02
N ARG A 322 -1.39 6.64 -24.83
CA ARG A 322 -0.31 7.23 -25.63
C ARG A 322 1.03 6.57 -25.29
N LYS A 323 1.85 6.36 -26.32
CA LYS A 323 3.19 5.78 -26.15
C LYS A 323 4.18 6.78 -25.56
N ILE A 324 5.07 6.27 -24.72
CA ILE A 324 6.20 7.00 -24.12
C ILE A 324 7.45 6.70 -24.97
N LYS A 325 8.17 7.73 -25.43
CA LYS A 325 9.38 7.54 -26.23
C LYS A 325 10.54 6.97 -25.43
N SER A 326 10.64 7.35 -24.15
CA SER A 326 11.67 6.89 -23.22
C SER A 326 10.95 6.49 -21.92
N PRO A 327 10.55 5.23 -21.78
CA PRO A 327 9.90 4.75 -20.57
C PRO A 327 10.79 4.98 -19.34
N PRO A 328 10.22 5.30 -18.18
CA PRO A 328 10.99 5.43 -16.95
C PRO A 328 11.48 4.06 -16.48
N SER A 329 12.60 4.05 -15.75
CA SER A 329 13.18 2.83 -15.16
C SER A 329 13.15 2.95 -13.64
N TYR A 330 12.61 1.95 -12.97
CA TYR A 330 12.56 1.85 -11.51
C TYR A 330 12.16 0.44 -11.03
N PHE A 331 12.63 0.10 -9.85
CA PHE A 331 12.21 -1.04 -9.06
C PHE A 331 10.99 -0.65 -8.21
N LEU A 332 9.90 -1.40 -8.28
CA LEU A 332 8.60 -0.98 -7.80
C LEU A 332 8.19 -1.75 -6.55
N GLY A 333 8.04 -1.06 -5.44
CA GLY A 333 7.68 -1.62 -4.16
C GLY A 333 6.32 -1.20 -3.64
N ALA A 334 5.84 -1.92 -2.64
CA ALA A 334 4.63 -1.61 -1.89
C ALA A 334 4.78 -1.93 -0.41
N ALA A 335 3.96 -1.30 0.44
CA ALA A 335 3.86 -1.71 1.84
C ALA A 335 3.08 -3.02 1.97
N ALA A 336 3.45 -3.85 2.94
CA ALA A 336 2.71 -5.03 3.37
C ALA A 336 2.41 -4.98 4.87
N ALA A 337 1.43 -5.76 5.33
CA ALA A 337 0.96 -5.71 6.72
C ALA A 337 0.76 -7.12 7.29
N PRO A 338 1.83 -7.76 7.84
CA PRO A 338 1.79 -9.14 8.32
C PRO A 338 0.78 -9.39 9.45
N TYR A 339 0.45 -8.38 10.25
CA TYR A 339 -0.38 -8.54 11.46
C TYR A 339 -1.83 -8.08 11.31
N ALA A 340 -2.27 -7.76 10.12
CA ALA A 340 -3.69 -7.45 9.97
C ALA A 340 -4.51 -8.74 10.08
N SER A 341 -5.61 -8.68 10.76
CA SER A 341 -6.39 -9.65 11.50
C SER A 341 -6.57 -11.10 10.98
N ARG A 342 -6.42 -11.36 9.67
CA ARG A 342 -6.54 -12.70 9.08
C ARG A 342 -5.48 -12.86 8.00
N PRO A 343 -4.50 -13.78 8.18
CA PRO A 343 -3.38 -13.96 7.27
C PRO A 343 -3.81 -14.19 5.81
N GLU A 344 -4.85 -15.00 5.59
CA GLU A 344 -5.37 -15.30 4.27
C GLU A 344 -5.95 -14.06 3.55
N PHE A 345 -6.50 -13.10 4.29
CA PHE A 345 -7.00 -11.85 3.71
C PHE A 345 -5.84 -10.93 3.31
N GLN A 346 -4.79 -10.90 4.13
CA GLN A 346 -3.58 -10.15 3.81
C GLN A 346 -2.87 -10.77 2.61
N ALA A 347 -2.69 -12.08 2.59
CA ALA A 347 -2.06 -12.78 1.47
C ALA A 347 -2.81 -12.52 0.14
N LEU A 348 -4.14 -12.50 0.16
CA LEU A 348 -4.95 -12.12 -1.01
C LEU A 348 -4.67 -10.67 -1.46
N ARG A 349 -4.55 -9.75 -0.51
CA ARG A 349 -4.24 -8.34 -0.79
C ARG A 349 -2.84 -8.16 -1.34
N GLU A 350 -1.85 -8.85 -0.77
CA GLU A 350 -0.47 -8.79 -1.23
C GLU A 350 -0.33 -9.45 -2.62
N HIS A 351 -1.01 -10.57 -2.88
CA HIS A 351 -1.10 -11.18 -4.21
C HIS A 351 -1.63 -10.18 -5.24
N LYS A 352 -2.69 -9.44 -4.92
CA LYS A 352 -3.23 -8.39 -5.80
C LYS A 352 -2.21 -7.27 -6.08
N LYS A 353 -1.37 -6.89 -5.09
CA LYS A 353 -0.29 -5.91 -5.31
C LYS A 353 0.81 -6.46 -6.21
N VAL A 354 1.14 -7.75 -6.08
CA VAL A 354 2.08 -8.45 -6.98
C VAL A 354 1.55 -8.42 -8.41
N ASN A 355 0.28 -8.76 -8.62
CA ASN A 355 -0.37 -8.68 -9.94
C ASN A 355 -0.41 -7.24 -10.49
N ALA A 356 -0.54 -6.24 -9.62
CA ALA A 356 -0.46 -4.84 -10.00
C ALA A 356 0.96 -4.36 -10.33
N GLY A 357 2.00 -5.14 -10.02
CA GLY A 357 3.39 -4.86 -10.40
C GLY A 357 4.34 -4.61 -9.24
N ALA A 358 3.98 -4.91 -7.99
CA ALA A 358 4.92 -4.85 -6.88
C ALA A 358 5.99 -5.95 -7.01
N GLN A 359 7.26 -5.54 -6.93
CA GLN A 359 8.43 -6.41 -7.01
C GLN A 359 9.10 -6.60 -5.65
N PHE A 360 8.87 -5.70 -4.71
CA PHE A 360 9.29 -5.87 -3.31
C PHE A 360 8.25 -5.33 -2.35
N PHE A 361 8.23 -5.90 -1.15
CA PHE A 361 7.47 -5.39 -0.02
C PHE A 361 8.40 -4.87 1.08
N GLN A 362 8.03 -3.73 1.66
CA GLN A 362 8.48 -3.32 2.98
C GLN A 362 7.29 -3.43 3.91
N THR A 363 7.41 -4.23 4.98
CA THR A 363 6.28 -4.47 5.86
C THR A 363 6.12 -3.37 6.91
N ASN A 364 4.92 -3.29 7.49
CA ASN A 364 4.75 -2.61 8.77
C ASN A 364 5.65 -3.26 9.83
N ILE A 365 5.81 -2.57 10.96
CA ILE A 365 6.69 -3.00 12.05
C ILE A 365 6.28 -4.37 12.57
N ALA A 366 7.25 -5.27 12.69
CA ALA A 366 7.09 -6.63 13.20
C ALA A 366 7.67 -6.76 14.62
N PHE A 367 6.82 -7.14 15.59
CA PHE A 367 7.20 -7.45 16.96
C PHE A 367 6.94 -8.90 17.36
N GLU A 368 6.25 -9.67 16.53
CA GLU A 368 5.90 -11.08 16.78
C GLU A 368 6.40 -11.97 15.64
N PRO A 369 7.54 -12.66 15.79
CA PRO A 369 8.09 -13.55 14.73
C PRO A 369 7.10 -14.62 14.27
N LYS A 370 6.30 -15.19 15.19
CA LYS A 370 5.29 -16.21 14.84
C LYS A 370 4.21 -15.66 13.89
N GLY A 371 3.80 -14.41 14.07
CA GLY A 371 2.85 -13.77 13.15
C GLY A 371 3.44 -13.55 11.76
N VAL A 372 4.73 -13.22 11.67
CA VAL A 372 5.46 -13.13 10.39
C VAL A 372 5.48 -14.48 9.68
N GLU A 373 5.83 -15.55 10.40
CA GLU A 373 5.88 -16.92 9.88
C GLU A 373 4.52 -17.35 9.28
N ILE A 374 3.43 -17.20 10.03
CA ILE A 374 2.07 -17.52 9.57
C ILE A 374 1.68 -16.70 8.33
N TRP A 375 2.07 -15.44 8.28
CA TRP A 375 1.81 -14.61 7.11
C TRP A 375 2.62 -15.06 5.89
N LEU A 376 3.90 -15.41 6.05
CA LEU A 376 4.74 -15.95 4.98
C LEU A 376 4.19 -17.29 4.44
N GLU A 377 3.74 -18.20 5.33
CA GLU A 377 3.05 -19.44 4.94
C GLU A 377 1.82 -19.13 4.06
N SER A 378 1.03 -18.13 4.45
CA SER A 378 -0.15 -17.71 3.66
C SER A 378 0.21 -17.12 2.29
N LEU A 379 1.38 -16.48 2.14
CA LEU A 379 1.91 -16.03 0.85
C LEU A 379 2.42 -17.21 0.01
N ALA A 380 3.07 -18.20 0.65
CA ALA A 380 3.50 -19.43 0.00
C ALA A 380 2.33 -20.22 -0.59
N ASP A 381 1.24 -20.36 0.17
CA ASP A 381 0.00 -21.00 -0.28
C ASP A 381 -0.60 -20.32 -1.53
N ARG A 382 -0.29 -19.04 -1.76
CA ARG A 382 -0.70 -18.30 -2.95
C ARG A 382 0.34 -18.29 -4.07
N ASN A 383 1.46 -18.98 -3.90
CA ASN A 383 2.56 -19.06 -4.87
C ASN A 383 3.07 -17.67 -5.31
N ILE A 384 3.35 -16.77 -4.36
CA ILE A 384 3.85 -15.42 -4.65
C ILE A 384 5.22 -15.10 -4.03
N LEU A 385 5.80 -15.98 -3.21
CA LEU A 385 7.12 -15.75 -2.60
C LEU A 385 8.26 -15.68 -3.62
N ASP A 386 8.12 -16.37 -4.76
CA ASP A 386 9.05 -16.33 -5.89
C ASP A 386 8.89 -15.12 -6.81
N LYS A 387 7.88 -14.29 -6.59
CA LYS A 387 7.50 -13.15 -7.44
C LYS A 387 7.78 -11.80 -6.80
N VAL A 388 8.08 -11.78 -5.51
CA VAL A 388 8.25 -10.54 -4.74
C VAL A 388 9.30 -10.72 -3.66
N PHE A 389 10.20 -9.76 -3.51
CA PHE A 389 11.15 -9.72 -2.41
C PHE A 389 10.50 -9.13 -1.16
N ILE A 390 10.81 -9.66 0.02
CA ILE A 390 10.18 -9.26 1.28
C ILE A 390 11.22 -8.72 2.27
N LEU A 391 11.07 -7.46 2.65
CA LEU A 391 11.86 -6.79 3.67
C LEU A 391 10.98 -6.54 4.90
N ILE A 392 11.30 -7.21 6.00
CA ILE A 392 10.51 -7.12 7.25
C ILE A 392 10.83 -5.81 7.97
N GLY A 393 9.80 -5.05 8.30
CA GLY A 393 9.91 -3.80 9.03
C GLY A 393 10.22 -4.01 10.51
N LEU A 394 11.24 -3.35 11.02
CA LEU A 394 11.63 -3.37 12.43
C LEU A 394 11.84 -1.95 12.94
N THR A 395 11.45 -1.70 14.19
CA THR A 395 11.67 -0.42 14.86
C THR A 395 12.40 -0.64 16.18
N PRO A 396 13.61 -0.10 16.33
CA PRO A 396 14.28 -0.06 17.63
C PRO A 396 13.50 0.82 18.62
N LEU A 397 13.12 0.23 19.74
CA LEU A 397 12.32 0.90 20.77
C LEU A 397 13.24 1.65 21.74
N LYS A 398 13.30 2.97 21.64
CA LYS A 398 14.19 3.82 22.43
C LYS A 398 13.80 3.93 23.90
N SER A 399 12.52 3.74 24.24
CA SER A 399 11.99 3.85 25.60
C SER A 399 10.60 3.22 25.72
N TYR A 400 10.23 2.86 26.95
CA TYR A 400 8.87 2.42 27.29
C TYR A 400 7.81 3.46 26.88
N LYS A 401 8.07 4.74 27.12
CA LYS A 401 7.16 5.81 26.74
C LYS A 401 6.90 5.87 25.24
N MET A 402 7.94 5.67 24.42
CA MET A 402 7.80 5.61 22.95
C MET A 402 7.00 4.37 22.54
N ALA A 403 7.31 3.21 23.11
CA ALA A 403 6.63 1.94 22.83
C ALA A 403 5.14 2.02 23.18
N SER A 404 4.80 2.47 24.39
CA SER A 404 3.40 2.67 24.81
C SER A 404 2.64 3.63 23.88
N TYR A 405 3.25 4.78 23.55
CA TYR A 405 2.65 5.72 22.60
C TYR A 405 2.40 5.09 21.22
N MET A 406 3.36 4.32 20.71
CA MET A 406 3.22 3.64 19.42
C MET A 406 2.10 2.61 19.46
N ASN A 407 2.04 1.79 20.51
CA ASN A 407 1.01 0.79 20.69
C ASN A 407 -0.40 1.40 20.77
N ASP A 408 -0.55 2.52 21.48
CA ASP A 408 -1.85 3.14 21.75
C ASP A 408 -2.32 4.07 20.64
N SER A 409 -1.39 4.65 19.86
CA SER A 409 -1.71 5.80 19.01
C SER A 409 -1.32 5.63 17.54
N VAL A 410 -0.49 4.63 17.19
CA VAL A 410 -0.06 4.43 15.80
C VAL A 410 -0.86 3.30 15.15
N PRO A 411 -1.72 3.61 14.17
CA PRO A 411 -2.55 2.60 13.53
C PRO A 411 -1.72 1.47 12.89
N GLY A 412 -2.08 0.22 13.19
CA GLY A 412 -1.41 -0.97 12.63
C GLY A 412 -0.11 -1.36 13.35
N VAL A 413 0.23 -0.70 14.45
CA VAL A 413 1.28 -1.13 15.37
C VAL A 413 0.64 -1.87 16.56
N SER A 414 1.16 -3.05 16.85
CA SER A 414 0.80 -3.83 18.04
C SER A 414 2.08 -4.33 18.68
N ILE A 415 2.34 -3.89 19.89
CA ILE A 415 3.53 -4.28 20.65
C ILE A 415 3.10 -5.25 21.74
N PRO A 416 3.64 -6.49 21.77
CA PRO A 416 3.33 -7.47 22.80
C PRO A 416 3.58 -6.93 24.21
N GLU A 417 2.70 -7.26 25.14
CA GLU A 417 2.82 -6.85 26.55
C GLU A 417 4.17 -7.25 27.15
N THR A 418 4.69 -8.42 26.77
CA THR A 418 6.02 -8.88 27.19
C THR A 418 7.16 -7.94 26.81
N ILE A 419 7.08 -7.28 25.66
CA ILE A 419 8.06 -6.27 25.23
C ILE A 419 7.88 -4.99 26.03
N LEU A 420 6.64 -4.54 26.25
CA LEU A 420 6.35 -3.36 27.04
C LEU A 420 6.85 -3.53 28.50
N GLU A 421 6.58 -4.69 29.13
CA GLU A 421 7.08 -5.00 30.46
C GLU A 421 8.61 -5.05 30.54
N ARG A 422 9.29 -5.60 29.52
CA ARG A 422 10.76 -5.64 29.46
C ARG A 422 11.33 -4.21 29.48
N LEU A 423 10.81 -3.33 28.64
CA LEU A 423 11.23 -1.94 28.57
C LEU A 423 10.95 -1.19 29.90
N GLU A 424 9.78 -1.40 30.49
CA GLU A 424 9.43 -0.77 31.78
C GLU A 424 10.39 -1.21 32.90
N LYS A 425 10.68 -2.52 32.99
CA LYS A 425 11.60 -3.07 33.98
C LYS A 425 13.06 -2.67 33.77
N ALA A 426 13.44 -2.33 32.54
CA ALA A 426 14.81 -1.91 32.22
C ALA A 426 15.17 -0.52 32.80
N GLY A 427 14.19 0.33 33.07
CA GLY A 427 14.42 1.66 33.68
C GLY A 427 15.45 2.48 32.92
N ASP A 428 16.56 2.86 33.54
CA ASP A 428 17.62 3.65 32.91
C ASP A 428 18.32 2.93 31.75
N GLN A 429 18.13 1.61 31.58
CA GLN A 429 18.69 0.79 30.50
C GLN A 429 17.71 0.57 29.35
N GLU A 430 16.61 1.32 29.25
CA GLU A 430 15.58 1.15 28.21
C GLU A 430 16.15 1.12 26.79
N LYS A 431 17.15 1.95 26.47
CA LYS A 431 17.78 1.99 25.14
C LYS A 431 18.48 0.69 24.81
N GLU A 432 19.26 0.18 25.77
CA GLU A 432 20.01 -1.07 25.62
C GLU A 432 19.03 -2.24 25.44
N GLU A 433 17.99 -2.29 26.26
CA GLU A 433 16.93 -3.29 26.16
C GLU A 433 16.23 -3.23 24.80
N GLY A 434 15.95 -2.03 24.27
CA GLY A 434 15.37 -1.86 22.95
C GLY A 434 16.28 -2.34 21.82
N VAL A 435 17.59 -2.20 21.95
CA VAL A 435 18.57 -2.78 21.02
C VAL A 435 18.52 -4.31 21.10
N GLN A 436 18.57 -4.89 22.32
CA GLN A 436 18.53 -6.34 22.51
C GLN A 436 17.25 -6.95 21.94
N ILE A 437 16.09 -6.34 22.19
CA ILE A 437 14.80 -6.78 21.59
C ILE A 437 14.90 -6.77 20.06
N THR A 438 15.49 -5.74 19.47
CA THR A 438 15.62 -5.65 18.00
C THR A 438 16.54 -6.73 17.45
N LEU A 439 17.67 -7.01 18.10
CA LEU A 439 18.60 -8.05 17.70
C LEU A 439 17.98 -9.46 17.83
N GLU A 440 17.22 -9.71 18.88
CA GLU A 440 16.47 -10.96 19.07
C GLU A 440 15.43 -11.18 17.97
N LEU A 441 14.71 -10.12 17.58
CA LEU A 441 13.75 -10.17 16.47
C LEU A 441 14.45 -10.45 15.14
N ILE A 442 15.59 -9.79 14.88
CA ILE A 442 16.40 -10.04 13.69
C ILE A 442 16.84 -11.52 13.65
N ASP A 443 17.36 -12.05 14.76
CA ASP A 443 17.86 -13.43 14.80
C ASP A 443 16.75 -14.45 14.55
N GLN A 444 15.55 -14.23 15.06
CA GLN A 444 14.42 -15.11 14.86
C GLN A 444 13.83 -15.04 13.44
N ILE A 445 13.87 -13.87 12.78
CA ILE A 445 13.18 -13.65 11.50
C ILE A 445 14.10 -13.87 10.30
N LYS A 446 15.41 -13.56 10.42
CA LYS A 446 16.34 -13.55 9.28
C LYS A 446 16.45 -14.87 8.50
N SER A 447 16.16 -16.01 9.14
CA SER A 447 16.23 -17.34 8.54
C SER A 447 14.90 -17.87 8.02
N MET A 448 13.81 -17.11 8.14
CA MET A 448 12.49 -17.52 7.64
C MET A 448 12.48 -17.53 6.11
N GLU A 449 11.93 -18.59 5.53
CA GLU A 449 11.79 -18.70 4.07
C GLU A 449 10.94 -17.54 3.51
N GLY A 450 11.43 -16.90 2.45
CA GLY A 450 10.78 -15.75 1.82
C GLY A 450 11.22 -14.39 2.36
N VAL A 451 11.98 -14.32 3.47
CA VAL A 451 12.56 -13.07 3.97
C VAL A 451 13.86 -12.77 3.23
N ASN A 452 13.94 -11.61 2.58
CA ASN A 452 15.08 -11.18 1.77
C ASN A 452 15.84 -10.01 2.42
N GLY A 453 15.36 -9.48 3.54
CA GLY A 453 16.01 -8.36 4.21
C GLY A 453 15.16 -7.74 5.32
N PHE A 454 15.73 -6.67 5.88
CA PHE A 454 15.04 -5.86 6.87
C PHE A 454 14.87 -4.41 6.40
N HIS A 455 13.78 -3.81 6.84
CA HIS A 455 13.52 -2.39 6.72
C HIS A 455 13.50 -1.76 8.12
N LEU A 456 14.59 -1.05 8.48
CA LEU A 456 14.72 -0.41 9.78
C LEU A 456 14.04 0.96 9.80
N MET A 457 13.17 1.17 10.77
CA MET A 457 12.43 2.41 11.00
C MET A 457 12.85 3.02 12.36
N PRO A 458 14.02 3.66 12.45
CA PRO A 458 14.59 4.15 13.71
C PRO A 458 13.97 5.48 14.13
N VAL A 459 12.68 5.52 14.38
CA VAL A 459 11.88 6.71 14.64
C VAL A 459 12.60 7.67 15.62
N MET A 460 13.14 8.79 15.08
CA MET A 460 13.93 9.80 15.82
C MET A 460 15.18 9.24 16.56
N TRP A 461 15.71 8.13 16.09
CA TRP A 461 16.90 7.50 16.65
C TRP A 461 17.80 6.88 15.55
N GLU A 462 17.99 7.61 14.48
CA GLU A 462 18.73 7.16 13.29
C GLU A 462 20.18 6.75 13.61
N SER A 463 20.77 7.31 14.68
CA SER A 463 22.13 6.96 15.14
C SER A 463 22.29 5.52 15.60
N ILE A 464 21.20 4.78 15.87
CA ILE A 464 21.26 3.38 16.31
C ILE A 464 21.49 2.40 15.16
N VAL A 465 21.22 2.80 13.91
CA VAL A 465 21.29 1.91 12.74
C VAL A 465 22.67 1.30 12.53
N PRO A 466 23.79 2.06 12.59
CA PRO A 466 25.13 1.49 12.50
C PRO A 466 25.37 0.35 13.48
N ARG A 467 24.99 0.54 14.75
CA ARG A 467 25.16 -0.45 15.80
C ARG A 467 24.34 -1.71 15.54
N ILE A 468 23.03 -1.57 15.28
CA ILE A 468 22.14 -2.72 15.02
C ILE A 468 22.63 -3.54 13.83
N VAL A 469 22.95 -2.89 12.71
CA VAL A 469 23.39 -3.58 11.51
C VAL A 469 24.73 -4.32 11.73
N THR A 470 25.64 -3.69 12.48
CA THR A 470 26.94 -4.29 12.82
C THR A 470 26.80 -5.49 13.77
N GLU A 471 26.08 -5.33 14.88
CA GLU A 471 25.89 -6.39 15.89
C GLU A 471 25.04 -7.55 15.34
N ALA A 472 24.09 -7.30 14.44
CA ALA A 472 23.31 -8.33 13.75
C ALA A 472 24.09 -9.07 12.65
N GLY A 473 25.30 -8.60 12.29
CA GLY A 473 26.09 -9.18 11.20
C GLY A 473 25.47 -8.97 9.81
N LEU A 474 24.78 -7.85 9.59
CA LEU A 474 24.02 -7.53 8.37
C LEU A 474 24.67 -6.43 7.53
N LEU A 475 25.97 -6.24 7.66
CA LEU A 475 26.72 -5.25 6.87
C LEU A 475 26.61 -5.53 5.37
N PRO A 476 26.42 -4.50 4.53
CA PRO A 476 26.33 -4.68 3.08
C PRO A 476 27.60 -5.33 2.48
N SER A 477 27.45 -6.05 1.38
CA SER A 477 28.57 -6.59 0.60
C SER A 477 29.55 -5.45 0.23
N GLY A 478 30.84 -5.67 0.49
CA GLY A 478 31.87 -4.66 0.24
C GLY A 478 31.91 -3.50 1.25
N PHE A 479 31.29 -3.68 2.41
CA PHE A 479 31.33 -2.68 3.49
C PHE A 479 32.73 -2.22 3.81
N THR A 480 32.92 -0.89 3.87
CA THR A 480 34.16 -0.26 4.31
C THR A 480 33.83 0.63 5.51
N PRO A 481 34.43 0.37 6.69
CA PRO A 481 34.15 1.17 7.88
C PRO A 481 34.45 2.66 7.65
N PRO A 482 33.50 3.56 7.98
CA PRO A 482 33.80 4.98 7.97
C PRO A 482 34.82 5.32 9.08
N PRO A 483 35.54 6.47 9.01
CA PRO A 483 36.57 6.84 9.99
C PRO A 483 36.10 6.89 11.44
N ASN A 484 34.82 7.11 11.68
CA ASN A 484 34.16 7.17 12.99
C ASN A 484 33.33 5.92 13.31
N HIS A 485 33.62 4.77 12.67
CA HIS A 485 32.85 3.53 12.86
C HIS A 485 32.70 3.12 14.32
N ASP A 486 33.81 3.10 15.07
CA ASP A 486 33.80 2.69 16.47
C ASP A 486 32.93 3.64 17.35
N GLU A 487 32.96 4.95 17.08
CA GLU A 487 32.12 5.91 17.77
C GLU A 487 30.62 5.68 17.46
N LEU A 488 30.27 5.34 16.21
CA LEU A 488 28.90 5.08 15.80
C LEU A 488 28.35 3.74 16.32
N VAL A 489 29.20 2.77 16.59
CA VAL A 489 28.77 1.43 17.06
C VAL A 489 28.79 1.36 18.60
N VAL A 490 29.78 1.95 19.26
CA VAL A 490 29.98 1.86 20.71
C VAL A 490 29.43 3.05 21.49
N GLY A 491 29.33 4.21 20.87
CA GLY A 491 28.99 5.49 21.52
C GLY A 491 27.51 5.86 21.57
N VAL A 492 26.58 4.94 21.26
CA VAL A 492 25.13 5.27 21.13
C VAL A 492 24.33 4.94 22.39
#